data_08b1dac3e03532f60a0d55ff64038830
#
_entry.id   08b1dac3e03532f60a0d55ff64038830
#
_cell.length_a   1.000
_cell.length_b   1.000
_cell.length_c   1.000
_cell.angle_alpha   90.00
_cell.angle_beta   90.00
_cell.angle_gamma   90.00
#
_symmetry.space_group_name_H-M   'P 1'
#
loop_
_entity.id
_entity.type
_entity.pdbx_description
1 polymer ?
#
loop_
_entity_poly.entity_id
_entity_poly.type
_entity_poly.pdbx_seq_one_letter_code
_entity_poly.pdbx_strand_id
1 'polypeptide(L)'
;MKELTFKINPRFRLTTKHLSVVWHCVDRFTLECEAAIIMPDRFVYQDKTGTELMAQYYNGVLDMIYHGATGFETSKIQKWLRELMRDIILRIAKVVLPARVKYWENLKGLHGTGVTIKRLRKNVLGYCTFNNHIALQPFLVIFKQEWMDGVILHEMAHYKYKHHRKSFWDFLSTLIGEDSKMAKVKDDIAMSPYYDYYLYLTNASIYFLVPTVLYHNWFTQMLG
;
A
#
# COMPACT_ATOMS: atom_id res chain seq x y z
N MET A 1 -17.18 18.96 -13.80
CA MET A 1 -16.22 18.34 -12.84
C MET A 1 -15.31 17.41 -13.64
N LYS A 2 -14.01 17.70 -13.73
CA LYS A 2 -13.06 16.78 -14.39
C LYS A 2 -12.79 15.62 -13.44
N GLU A 3 -13.21 14.42 -13.81
CA GLU A 3 -12.70 13.19 -13.19
C GLU A 3 -11.19 13.11 -13.48
N LEU A 4 -10.38 13.35 -12.49
CA LEU A 4 -8.95 13.00 -12.54
C LEU A 4 -8.85 11.48 -12.43
N THR A 5 -9.01 10.80 -13.54
CA THR A 5 -8.76 9.36 -13.63
C THR A 5 -7.25 9.13 -13.64
N PHE A 6 -6.69 8.87 -12.45
CA PHE A 6 -5.32 8.41 -12.35
C PHE A 6 -5.15 7.11 -13.13
N LYS A 7 -4.11 7.02 -13.98
CA LYS A 7 -3.81 5.83 -14.77
C LYS A 7 -2.34 5.45 -14.59
N ILE A 8 -2.08 4.15 -14.53
CA ILE A 8 -0.73 3.61 -14.59
C ILE A 8 -0.26 3.60 -16.05
N ASN A 9 0.86 4.25 -16.33
CA ASN A 9 1.52 4.30 -17.63
C ASN A 9 3.02 4.49 -17.42
N PRO A 10 3.87 4.55 -18.46
CA PRO A 10 5.32 4.71 -18.29
C PRO A 10 5.80 5.99 -17.59
N ARG A 11 4.92 6.97 -17.34
CA ARG A 11 5.21 8.14 -16.49
C ARG A 11 4.96 7.87 -15.00
N PHE A 12 4.30 6.76 -14.68
CA PHE A 12 4.07 6.35 -13.29
C PHE A 12 5.41 6.05 -12.62
N ARG A 13 5.67 6.73 -11.53
CA ARG A 13 6.85 6.51 -10.70
C ARG A 13 6.39 6.11 -9.30
N LEU A 14 6.78 4.92 -8.89
CA LEU A 14 6.62 4.45 -7.52
C LEU A 14 7.99 3.94 -7.07
N THR A 15 8.59 4.65 -6.14
CA THR A 15 9.83 4.23 -5.48
C THR A 15 9.65 4.38 -3.99
N THR A 16 9.56 3.27 -3.31
CA THR A 16 9.41 3.15 -1.87
C THR A 16 10.55 2.33 -1.30
N LYS A 17 10.59 2.14 0.01
CA LYS A 17 11.57 1.26 0.65
C LYS A 17 11.45 -0.21 0.17
N HIS A 18 10.25 -0.65 -0.21
CA HIS A 18 9.95 -2.06 -0.46
C HIS A 18 9.56 -2.36 -1.92
N LEU A 19 9.28 -1.34 -2.72
CA LEU A 19 8.87 -1.50 -4.12
C LEU A 19 9.34 -0.31 -4.96
N SER A 20 10.03 -0.63 -6.05
CA SER A 20 10.36 0.31 -7.13
C SER A 20 9.76 -0.20 -8.45
N VAL A 21 9.09 0.67 -9.20
CA VAL A 21 8.56 0.34 -10.53
C VAL A 21 9.42 0.98 -11.59
N VAL A 22 9.99 0.16 -12.47
CA VAL A 22 10.86 0.56 -13.58
C VAL A 22 10.21 0.19 -14.91
N TRP A 23 10.31 1.06 -15.90
CA TRP A 23 9.69 0.89 -17.20
C TRP A 23 10.71 0.78 -18.31
N HIS A 24 10.58 -0.26 -19.16
CA HIS A 24 11.45 -0.53 -20.31
C HIS A 24 10.60 -0.56 -21.58
N CYS A 25 10.86 0.38 -22.49
CA CYS A 25 10.27 0.38 -23.81
C CYS A 25 11.13 -0.51 -24.74
N VAL A 26 10.50 -1.43 -25.45
CA VAL A 26 11.15 -2.31 -26.43
C VAL A 26 10.51 -2.16 -27.80
N ASP A 27 11.31 -2.29 -28.86
CA ASP A 27 10.80 -2.26 -30.24
C ASP A 27 10.13 -3.58 -30.63
N ARG A 28 10.60 -4.68 -30.06
CA ARG A 28 10.04 -6.03 -30.23
C ARG A 28 10.21 -6.82 -28.94
N PHE A 29 9.24 -7.65 -28.60
CA PHE A 29 9.43 -8.70 -27.62
C PHE A 29 10.23 -9.82 -28.27
N THR A 30 11.54 -9.89 -28.02
CA THR A 30 12.42 -10.92 -28.54
C THR A 30 12.45 -12.13 -27.60
N LEU A 31 12.78 -13.31 -28.17
CA LEU A 31 13.03 -14.52 -27.37
C LEU A 31 14.10 -14.34 -26.30
N GLU A 32 15.00 -13.36 -26.43
CA GLU A 32 15.98 -13.01 -25.40
C GLU A 32 15.32 -12.28 -24.22
N CYS A 33 14.33 -11.43 -24.47
CA CYS A 33 13.45 -10.94 -23.38
C CYS A 33 12.69 -12.11 -22.76
N GLU A 34 12.34 -13.15 -23.53
CA GLU A 34 11.71 -14.35 -23.03
C GLU A 34 12.66 -15.29 -22.31
N ALA A 35 13.89 -15.47 -22.79
CA ALA A 35 14.88 -16.40 -22.24
C ALA A 35 15.63 -15.85 -21.01
N ALA A 36 15.83 -14.53 -20.93
CA ALA A 36 16.40 -13.89 -19.73
C ALA A 36 15.46 -13.96 -18.51
N ILE A 37 14.23 -14.43 -18.70
CA ILE A 37 13.17 -14.40 -17.69
C ILE A 37 12.73 -15.83 -17.31
N ILE A 38 13.68 -16.69 -16.94
CA ILE A 38 13.38 -17.89 -16.12
C ILE A 38 13.37 -17.42 -14.65
N MET A 39 12.40 -16.60 -14.29
CA MET A 39 12.19 -16.18 -12.91
C MET A 39 10.74 -16.44 -12.49
N PRO A 40 10.49 -16.87 -11.25
CA PRO A 40 9.18 -17.38 -10.82
C PRO A 40 8.05 -16.34 -10.79
N ASP A 41 8.36 -15.04 -10.89
CA ASP A 41 7.40 -13.94 -10.74
C ASP A 41 7.24 -13.11 -12.02
N ARG A 42 7.01 -13.79 -13.14
CA ARG A 42 6.71 -13.18 -14.44
C ARG A 42 5.21 -13.10 -14.68
N PHE A 43 4.74 -11.97 -15.19
CA PHE A 43 3.37 -11.69 -15.52
C PHE A 43 3.28 -11.22 -16.97
N VAL A 44 2.39 -11.77 -17.76
CA VAL A 44 2.21 -11.41 -19.18
C VAL A 44 0.77 -11.00 -19.42
N TYR A 45 0.59 -9.88 -20.11
CA TYR A 45 -0.68 -9.48 -20.71
C TYR A 45 -0.55 -9.60 -22.23
N GLN A 46 -1.49 -10.31 -22.84
CA GLN A 46 -1.62 -10.41 -24.28
C GLN A 46 -3.10 -10.34 -24.65
N ASP A 47 -3.43 -9.57 -25.65
CA ASP A 47 -4.78 -9.52 -26.19
C ASP A 47 -4.84 -9.99 -27.66
N LYS A 48 -6.06 -10.08 -28.21
CA LYS A 48 -6.29 -10.53 -29.58
C LYS A 48 -5.72 -9.59 -30.66
N THR A 49 -5.34 -8.37 -30.28
CA THR A 49 -4.73 -7.36 -31.17
C THR A 49 -3.22 -7.47 -31.22
N GLY A 50 -2.63 -8.40 -30.46
CA GLY A 50 -1.19 -8.55 -30.33
C GLY A 50 -0.53 -7.54 -29.38
N THR A 51 -1.34 -6.80 -28.58
CA THR A 51 -0.79 -5.94 -27.54
C THR A 51 -0.18 -6.81 -26.46
N GLU A 52 1.08 -6.58 -26.19
CA GLU A 52 1.83 -7.29 -25.17
C GLU A 52 2.36 -6.32 -24.12
N LEU A 53 2.32 -6.77 -22.87
CA LEU A 53 2.87 -6.08 -21.73
C LEU A 53 3.40 -7.16 -20.79
N MET A 54 4.64 -7.03 -20.37
CA MET A 54 5.27 -7.95 -19.43
C MET A 54 5.66 -7.23 -18.16
N ALA A 55 5.61 -7.95 -17.06
CA ALA A 55 6.13 -7.49 -15.79
C ALA A 55 6.93 -8.61 -15.12
N GLN A 56 8.00 -8.23 -14.44
CA GLN A 56 8.80 -9.13 -13.63
C GLN A 56 9.07 -8.48 -12.28
N TYR A 57 8.82 -9.23 -11.22
CA TYR A 57 9.11 -8.78 -9.86
C TYR A 57 10.29 -9.56 -9.29
N TYR A 58 11.32 -8.84 -8.84
CA TYR A 58 12.47 -9.43 -8.17
C TYR A 58 13.09 -8.44 -7.18
N ASN A 59 13.35 -8.89 -5.97
CA ASN A 59 14.05 -8.12 -4.92
C ASN A 59 13.53 -6.68 -4.72
N GLY A 60 12.22 -6.48 -4.71
CA GLY A 60 11.64 -5.15 -4.52
C GLY A 60 11.56 -4.30 -5.79
N VAL A 61 12.03 -4.80 -6.93
CA VAL A 61 11.91 -4.13 -8.22
C VAL A 61 10.84 -4.81 -9.06
N LEU A 62 9.91 -4.03 -9.60
CA LEU A 62 8.93 -4.44 -10.60
C LEU A 62 9.32 -3.82 -11.94
N ASP A 63 9.96 -4.61 -12.78
CA ASP A 63 10.27 -4.25 -14.15
C ASP A 63 9.03 -4.42 -15.04
N MET A 64 8.65 -3.34 -15.73
CA MET A 64 7.52 -3.29 -16.65
C MET A 64 8.07 -3.12 -18.06
N ILE A 65 7.87 -4.11 -18.92
CA ILE A 65 8.36 -4.13 -20.30
C ILE A 65 7.16 -3.92 -21.23
N TYR A 66 7.24 -2.93 -22.11
CA TYR A 66 6.15 -2.55 -23.00
C TYR A 66 6.64 -2.17 -24.39
N HIS A 67 5.78 -2.24 -25.39
CA HIS A 67 6.00 -1.74 -26.74
C HIS A 67 5.51 -0.30 -26.88
N GLY A 68 6.17 0.50 -27.73
CA GLY A 68 5.80 1.91 -27.91
C GLY A 68 4.36 2.15 -28.33
N ALA A 69 3.71 1.18 -28.99
CA ALA A 69 2.31 1.22 -29.38
C ALA A 69 1.34 0.74 -28.28
N THR A 70 1.80 0.35 -27.08
CA THR A 70 0.94 -0.15 -26.01
C THR A 70 -0.08 0.91 -25.57
N GLY A 71 -1.36 0.60 -25.74
CA GLY A 71 -2.48 1.50 -25.43
C GLY A 71 -2.83 1.58 -23.96
N PHE A 72 -2.01 2.24 -23.13
CA PHE A 72 -2.20 2.38 -21.68
C PHE A 72 -3.53 3.01 -21.26
N GLU A 73 -4.22 3.69 -22.20
CA GLU A 73 -5.53 4.32 -21.93
C GLU A 73 -6.68 3.30 -21.89
N THR A 74 -6.47 2.09 -22.37
CA THR A 74 -7.52 1.07 -22.44
C THR A 74 -7.89 0.53 -21.07
N SER A 75 -9.19 0.33 -20.84
CA SER A 75 -9.71 -0.21 -19.57
C SER A 75 -9.17 -1.60 -19.23
N LYS A 76 -8.90 -2.44 -20.25
CA LYS A 76 -8.35 -3.79 -20.08
C LYS A 76 -6.93 -3.74 -19.50
N ILE A 77 -6.04 -2.94 -20.12
CA ILE A 77 -4.67 -2.77 -19.64
C ILE A 77 -4.67 -2.15 -18.24
N GLN A 78 -5.48 -1.12 -17.99
CA GLN A 78 -5.58 -0.51 -16.67
C GLN A 78 -6.09 -1.48 -15.60
N LYS A 79 -7.02 -2.37 -15.97
CA LYS A 79 -7.48 -3.43 -15.06
C LYS A 79 -6.34 -4.38 -14.72
N TRP A 80 -5.61 -4.88 -15.72
CA TRP A 80 -4.49 -5.80 -15.52
C TRP A 80 -3.37 -5.17 -14.69
N LEU A 81 -2.96 -3.94 -15.00
CA LEU A 81 -1.95 -3.21 -14.22
C LEU A 81 -2.34 -3.04 -12.75
N ARG A 82 -3.60 -2.76 -12.49
CA ARG A 82 -4.13 -2.62 -11.14
C ARG A 82 -4.12 -3.93 -10.38
N GLU A 83 -4.50 -5.02 -11.04
CA GLU A 83 -4.49 -6.36 -10.44
C GLU A 83 -3.05 -6.81 -10.14
N LEU A 84 -2.13 -6.60 -11.09
CA LEU A 84 -0.71 -6.86 -10.92
C LEU A 84 -0.13 -6.10 -9.71
N MET A 85 -0.33 -4.78 -9.66
CA MET A 85 0.17 -3.97 -8.56
C MET A 85 -0.38 -4.42 -7.20
N ARG A 86 -1.65 -4.80 -7.16
CA ARG A 86 -2.28 -5.33 -5.93
C ARG A 86 -1.66 -6.64 -5.48
N ASP A 87 -1.40 -7.55 -6.42
CA ASP A 87 -0.79 -8.84 -6.11
C ASP A 87 0.64 -8.66 -5.58
N ILE A 88 1.46 -7.86 -6.25
CA ILE A 88 2.82 -7.56 -5.81
C ILE A 88 2.83 -6.90 -4.43
N ILE A 89 2.00 -5.89 -4.22
CA ILE A 89 1.89 -5.20 -2.91
C ILE A 89 1.44 -6.19 -1.82
N LEU A 90 0.50 -7.08 -2.10
CA LEU A 90 0.04 -8.09 -1.14
C LEU A 90 1.16 -9.08 -0.78
N ARG A 91 1.96 -9.52 -1.76
CA ARG A 91 3.12 -10.42 -1.52
C ARG A 91 4.15 -9.75 -0.62
N ILE A 92 4.52 -8.52 -0.93
CA ILE A 92 5.45 -7.72 -0.10
C ILE A 92 4.87 -7.55 1.32
N ALA A 93 3.61 -7.17 1.42
CA ALA A 93 2.96 -6.89 2.70
C ALA A 93 2.90 -8.11 3.61
N LYS A 94 2.68 -9.32 3.06
CA LYS A 94 2.67 -10.58 3.82
C LYS A 94 4.01 -10.91 4.47
N VAL A 95 5.11 -10.37 3.95
CA VAL A 95 6.45 -10.54 4.51
C VAL A 95 6.81 -9.38 5.45
N VAL A 96 6.63 -8.15 4.96
CA VAL A 96 7.11 -6.94 5.64
C VAL A 96 6.29 -6.61 6.89
N LEU A 97 4.95 -6.63 6.79
CA LEU A 97 4.11 -6.15 7.89
C LEU A 97 4.15 -7.05 9.13
N PRO A 98 4.08 -8.40 9.03
CA PRO A 98 4.21 -9.25 10.21
C PRO A 98 5.59 -9.12 10.88
N ALA A 99 6.66 -9.03 10.09
CA ALA A 99 8.00 -8.80 10.61
C ALA A 99 8.11 -7.46 11.35
N ARG A 100 7.45 -6.41 10.82
CA ARG A 100 7.45 -5.08 11.44
C ARG A 100 6.63 -5.03 12.73
N VAL A 101 5.48 -5.71 12.77
CA VAL A 101 4.68 -5.86 14.00
C VAL A 101 5.54 -6.58 15.06
N LYS A 102 6.18 -7.69 14.70
CA LYS A 102 7.04 -8.45 15.62
C LYS A 102 8.21 -7.62 16.15
N TYR A 103 8.83 -6.78 15.30
CA TYR A 103 9.86 -5.84 15.72
C TYR A 103 9.34 -4.90 16.82
N TRP A 104 8.17 -4.29 16.62
CA TRP A 104 7.60 -3.35 17.59
C TRP A 104 7.11 -4.06 18.86
N GLU A 105 6.54 -5.25 18.75
CA GLU A 105 6.17 -6.08 19.91
C GLU A 105 7.38 -6.32 20.82
N ASN A 106 8.52 -6.73 20.23
CA ASN A 106 9.74 -6.98 20.98
C ASN A 106 10.30 -5.68 21.61
N LEU A 107 10.33 -4.59 20.84
CA LEU A 107 10.89 -3.31 21.30
C LEU A 107 10.05 -2.67 22.42
N LYS A 108 8.73 -2.82 22.37
CA LYS A 108 7.80 -2.20 23.33
C LYS A 108 7.34 -3.15 24.44
N GLY A 109 7.78 -4.41 24.44
CA GLY A 109 7.36 -5.42 25.41
C GLY A 109 5.87 -5.73 25.36
N LEU A 110 5.27 -5.65 24.16
CA LEU A 110 3.86 -5.93 23.92
C LEU A 110 3.72 -7.25 23.17
N HIS A 111 2.61 -7.97 23.40
CA HIS A 111 2.39 -9.27 22.76
C HIS A 111 0.94 -9.40 22.28
N GLY A 112 0.77 -9.55 20.98
CA GLY A 112 -0.49 -9.88 20.34
C GLY A 112 -0.65 -11.37 20.10
N THR A 113 -1.81 -11.77 19.60
CA THR A 113 -2.13 -13.16 19.25
C THR A 113 -1.81 -13.50 17.80
N GLY A 114 -1.47 -12.49 16.98
CA GLY A 114 -1.06 -12.66 15.59
C GLY A 114 -1.43 -11.51 14.69
N VAL A 115 -1.05 -11.64 13.41
CA VAL A 115 -1.24 -10.62 12.39
C VAL A 115 -1.88 -11.23 11.14
N THR A 116 -2.90 -10.58 10.58
CA THR A 116 -3.51 -10.92 9.29
C THR A 116 -3.34 -9.77 8.32
N ILE A 117 -2.82 -10.08 7.12
CA ILE A 117 -2.70 -9.12 6.03
C ILE A 117 -3.81 -9.38 5.03
N LYS A 118 -4.75 -8.44 4.92
CA LYS A 118 -5.89 -8.55 4.02
C LYS A 118 -6.41 -7.18 3.60
N ARG A 119 -7.12 -7.13 2.48
CA ARG A 119 -7.84 -5.94 2.06
C ARG A 119 -8.94 -5.63 3.07
N LEU A 120 -8.88 -4.44 3.64
CA LEU A 120 -9.88 -3.91 4.57
C LEU A 120 -10.90 -3.01 3.83
N ARG A 121 -11.92 -2.56 4.53
CA ARG A 121 -12.87 -1.57 4.01
C ARG A 121 -12.16 -0.28 3.64
N LYS A 122 -12.77 0.53 2.78
CA LYS A 122 -12.28 1.86 2.42
C LYS A 122 -11.98 2.66 3.70
N ASN A 123 -10.82 3.32 3.70
CA ASN A 123 -10.33 4.18 4.80
C ASN A 123 -9.98 3.44 6.11
N VAL A 124 -9.99 2.10 6.13
CA VAL A 124 -9.49 1.32 7.27
C VAL A 124 -8.11 0.79 6.92
N LEU A 125 -7.10 1.19 7.68
CA LEU A 125 -5.69 0.82 7.46
C LEU A 125 -5.25 -0.34 8.34
N GLY A 126 -5.89 -0.49 9.48
CA GLY A 126 -5.72 -1.58 10.41
C GLY A 126 -6.90 -1.67 11.36
N TYR A 127 -6.96 -2.72 12.13
CA TYR A 127 -7.76 -2.84 13.32
C TYR A 127 -7.19 -3.92 14.25
N CYS A 128 -7.43 -3.74 15.55
CA CYS A 128 -7.11 -4.72 16.56
C CYS A 128 -8.38 -5.37 17.11
N THR A 129 -8.43 -6.69 17.11
CA THR A 129 -9.56 -7.44 17.69
C THR A 129 -9.51 -7.42 19.23
N PHE A 130 -10.58 -7.86 19.88
CA PHE A 130 -10.66 -7.92 21.33
C PHE A 130 -9.56 -8.82 21.94
N ASN A 131 -9.19 -9.91 21.25
CA ASN A 131 -8.14 -10.84 21.67
C ASN A 131 -6.73 -10.46 21.18
N ASN A 132 -6.47 -9.19 20.90
CA ASN A 132 -5.16 -8.67 20.49
C ASN A 132 -4.61 -9.23 19.16
N HIS A 133 -5.48 -9.60 18.24
CA HIS A 133 -5.09 -9.93 16.88
C HIS A 133 -5.16 -8.69 15.99
N ILE A 134 -4.10 -8.36 15.27
CA ILE A 134 -4.03 -7.21 14.36
C ILE A 134 -4.37 -7.63 12.93
N ALA A 135 -5.22 -6.88 12.25
CA ALA A 135 -5.38 -6.96 10.80
C ALA A 135 -4.89 -5.67 10.14
N LEU A 136 -4.08 -5.78 9.09
CA LEU A 136 -3.47 -4.64 8.41
C LEU A 136 -3.79 -4.62 6.91
N GLN A 137 -3.96 -3.41 6.36
CA GLN A 137 -4.13 -3.16 4.95
C GLN A 137 -2.80 -3.37 4.20
N PRO A 138 -2.74 -4.18 3.13
CA PRO A 138 -1.51 -4.42 2.38
C PRO A 138 -0.82 -3.16 1.87
N PHE A 139 -1.59 -2.15 1.49
CA PHE A 139 -1.06 -0.89 0.94
C PHE A 139 -0.17 -0.09 1.90
N LEU A 140 -0.08 -0.46 3.16
CA LEU A 140 0.83 0.17 4.11
C LEU A 140 2.30 0.12 3.65
N VAL A 141 2.69 -0.91 2.90
CA VAL A 141 4.08 -1.08 2.43
C VAL A 141 4.52 -0.09 1.34
N ILE A 142 3.58 0.63 0.71
CA ILE A 142 3.92 1.67 -0.26
C ILE A 142 4.11 3.05 0.37
N PHE A 143 3.78 3.21 1.64
CA PHE A 143 3.97 4.45 2.37
C PHE A 143 5.37 4.53 3.00
N LYS A 144 5.73 5.73 3.50
CA LYS A 144 6.93 5.88 4.30
C LYS A 144 6.88 4.99 5.54
N GLN A 145 8.05 4.50 5.95
CA GLN A 145 8.13 3.56 7.06
C GLN A 145 7.57 4.14 8.37
N GLU A 146 7.85 5.42 8.64
CA GLU A 146 7.40 6.10 9.86
C GLU A 146 5.87 6.08 9.94
N TRP A 147 5.20 6.30 8.81
CA TRP A 147 3.75 6.28 8.75
C TRP A 147 3.17 4.86 8.90
N MET A 148 3.77 3.88 8.25
CA MET A 148 3.42 2.46 8.44
C MET A 148 3.58 2.06 9.92
N ASP A 149 4.65 2.50 10.56
CA ASP A 149 4.91 2.27 11.97
C ASP A 149 3.88 2.94 12.87
N GLY A 150 3.49 4.16 12.56
CA GLY A 150 2.43 4.89 13.27
C GLY A 150 1.11 4.10 13.28
N VAL A 151 0.70 3.54 12.13
CA VAL A 151 -0.49 2.68 12.05
C VAL A 151 -0.31 1.42 12.89
N ILE A 152 0.83 0.73 12.79
CA ILE A 152 1.11 -0.48 13.58
C ILE A 152 1.05 -0.18 15.08
N LEU A 153 1.71 0.89 15.54
CA LEU A 153 1.72 1.27 16.95
C LEU A 153 0.33 1.68 17.46
N HIS A 154 -0.49 2.30 16.59
CA HIS A 154 -1.89 2.59 16.90
C HIS A 154 -2.67 1.30 17.18
N GLU A 155 -2.56 0.31 16.30
CA GLU A 155 -3.24 -0.97 16.51
C GLU A 155 -2.69 -1.72 17.73
N MET A 156 -1.40 -1.60 18.03
CA MET A 156 -0.79 -2.17 19.23
C MET A 156 -1.21 -1.46 20.51
N ALA A 157 -1.53 -0.16 20.46
CA ALA A 157 -2.08 0.53 21.62
C ALA A 157 -3.44 -0.06 22.05
N HIS A 158 -4.17 -0.66 21.10
CA HIS A 158 -5.38 -1.42 21.38
C HIS A 158 -5.14 -2.75 22.09
N TYR A 159 -3.92 -3.24 22.23
CA TYR A 159 -3.65 -4.39 23.11
C TYR A 159 -4.02 -4.08 24.56
N LYS A 160 -3.85 -2.82 24.95
CA LYS A 160 -4.15 -2.35 26.31
C LYS A 160 -5.49 -1.62 26.42
N TYR A 161 -5.84 -0.78 25.44
CA TYR A 161 -7.01 0.08 25.48
C TYR A 161 -7.89 -0.13 24.25
N LYS A 162 -9.04 -0.77 24.41
CA LYS A 162 -10.01 -1.06 23.32
C LYS A 162 -10.90 0.14 22.94
N HIS A 163 -10.50 1.34 23.29
CA HIS A 163 -11.22 2.59 23.07
C HIS A 163 -10.24 3.72 22.80
N HIS A 164 -10.70 4.85 22.27
CA HIS A 164 -9.87 6.02 21.95
C HIS A 164 -10.00 7.16 22.98
N ARG A 165 -10.24 6.85 24.27
CA ARG A 165 -10.26 7.85 25.32
C ARG A 165 -8.84 8.35 25.63
N LYS A 166 -8.73 9.36 26.52
CA LYS A 166 -7.45 9.99 26.89
C LYS A 166 -6.33 8.98 27.21
N SER A 167 -6.65 7.92 27.97
CA SER A 167 -5.67 6.88 28.33
C SER A 167 -5.08 6.12 27.11
N PHE A 168 -5.87 5.94 26.04
CA PHE A 168 -5.36 5.39 24.78
C PHE A 168 -4.34 6.33 24.13
N TRP A 169 -4.68 7.61 23.99
CA TRP A 169 -3.80 8.59 23.36
C TRP A 169 -2.52 8.85 24.16
N ASP A 170 -2.62 8.90 25.48
CA ASP A 170 -1.46 9.00 26.37
C ASP A 170 -0.55 7.77 26.19
N PHE A 171 -1.11 6.57 26.13
CA PHE A 171 -0.34 5.36 25.90
C PHE A 171 0.26 5.31 24.49
N LEU A 172 -0.49 5.67 23.46
CA LEU A 172 0.02 5.74 22.09
C LEU A 172 1.20 6.72 22.01
N SER A 173 1.13 7.89 22.68
CA SER A 173 2.23 8.84 22.74
C SER A 173 3.50 8.21 23.37
N THR A 174 3.35 7.36 24.39
CA THR A 174 4.51 6.64 24.96
C THR A 174 5.09 5.61 24.00
N LEU A 175 4.24 4.96 23.17
CA LEU A 175 4.72 4.01 22.16
C LEU A 175 5.46 4.70 21.03
N ILE A 176 4.95 5.82 20.54
CA ILE A 176 5.56 6.61 19.46
C ILE A 176 6.81 7.34 19.94
N GLY A 177 6.83 7.81 21.19
CA GLY A 177 7.92 8.61 21.76
C GLY A 177 7.76 10.12 21.55
N GLU A 178 6.58 10.56 21.05
CA GLU A 178 6.21 11.96 20.88
C GLU A 178 4.68 12.12 21.05
N ASP A 179 4.21 13.37 21.12
CA ASP A 179 2.77 13.63 21.16
C ASP A 179 2.05 13.04 19.94
N SER A 180 1.07 12.17 20.17
CA SER A 180 0.37 11.45 19.12
C SER A 180 -0.42 12.34 18.16
N LYS A 181 -0.83 13.55 18.60
CA LYS A 181 -1.50 14.54 17.74
C LYS A 181 -0.50 15.22 16.79
N MET A 182 0.71 15.51 17.29
CA MET A 182 1.79 16.08 16.46
C MET A 182 2.31 15.06 15.45
N ALA A 183 2.48 13.80 15.86
CA ALA A 183 2.81 12.70 14.96
C ALA A 183 1.82 12.60 13.80
N LYS A 184 0.52 12.70 14.10
CA LYS A 184 -0.54 12.70 13.10
C LYS A 184 -0.40 13.79 12.05
N VAL A 185 -0.12 15.03 12.43
CA VAL A 185 0.06 16.15 11.47
C VAL A 185 1.23 15.86 10.52
N LYS A 186 2.32 15.30 11.02
CA LYS A 186 3.47 14.88 10.19
C LYS A 186 3.08 13.80 9.21
N ASP A 187 2.27 12.84 9.64
CA ASP A 187 1.79 11.73 8.83
C ASP A 187 0.86 12.18 7.71
N ASP A 188 -0.03 13.15 7.94
CA ASP A 188 -0.91 13.72 6.92
C ASP A 188 -0.11 14.31 5.74
N ILE A 189 0.96 15.03 6.06
CA ILE A 189 1.87 15.61 5.06
C ILE A 189 2.62 14.49 4.30
N ALA A 190 3.07 13.47 5.01
CA ALA A 190 3.84 12.38 4.43
C ALA A 190 3.01 11.46 3.50
N MET A 191 1.70 11.35 3.73
CA MET A 191 0.79 10.53 2.91
C MET A 191 0.41 11.16 1.58
N SER A 192 0.41 12.47 1.49
CA SER A 192 -0.10 13.22 0.34
C SER A 192 0.44 12.71 -1.02
N PRO A 193 1.73 12.42 -1.21
CA PRO A 193 2.25 11.96 -2.51
C PRO A 193 1.77 10.57 -2.95
N TYR A 194 1.32 9.74 -2.00
CA TYR A 194 0.90 8.35 -2.27
C TYR A 194 -0.61 8.18 -2.35
N TYR A 195 -1.35 9.24 -2.10
CA TYR A 195 -2.80 9.19 -1.97
C TYR A 195 -3.50 8.78 -3.25
N ASP A 196 -3.11 9.33 -4.39
CA ASP A 196 -3.69 9.01 -5.70
C ASP A 196 -3.44 7.54 -6.06
N TYR A 197 -2.26 7.00 -5.72
CA TYR A 197 -1.94 5.58 -5.90
C TYR A 197 -2.84 4.69 -5.05
N TYR A 198 -3.02 5.05 -3.80
CA TYR A 198 -3.91 4.33 -2.89
C TYR A 198 -5.35 4.30 -3.41
N LEU A 199 -5.89 5.44 -3.82
CA LEU A 199 -7.24 5.54 -4.38
C LEU A 199 -7.40 4.70 -5.65
N TYR A 200 -6.46 4.81 -6.57
CA TYR A 200 -6.47 4.03 -7.80
C TYR A 200 -6.43 2.53 -7.51
N LEU A 201 -5.53 2.09 -6.65
CA LEU A 201 -5.36 0.68 -6.31
C LEU A 201 -6.53 0.12 -5.51
N THR A 202 -7.23 0.92 -4.75
CA THR A 202 -8.39 0.47 -3.96
C THR A 202 -9.70 0.52 -4.71
N ASN A 203 -9.77 1.04 -5.97
CA ASN A 203 -11.01 1.38 -6.68
C ASN A 203 -11.90 2.32 -5.86
N ALA A 204 -11.33 3.15 -5.01
CA ALA A 204 -12.09 4.17 -4.33
C ALA A 204 -12.56 5.18 -5.39
N SER A 205 -13.86 5.32 -5.61
CA SER A 205 -14.40 6.41 -6.43
C SER A 205 -13.88 7.72 -5.86
N ILE A 206 -13.29 8.54 -6.75
CA ILE A 206 -12.76 9.86 -6.37
C ILE A 206 -13.97 10.78 -6.19
N TYR A 207 -14.63 10.71 -5.05
CA TYR A 207 -15.32 11.87 -4.56
C TYR A 207 -14.23 12.75 -3.96
N PHE A 208 -14.09 13.95 -4.50
CA PHE A 208 -13.18 14.99 -4.02
C PHE A 208 -13.28 15.08 -2.49
N LEU A 209 -12.30 14.54 -1.82
CA LEU A 209 -12.09 14.77 -0.42
C LEU A 209 -10.63 15.21 -0.31
N VAL A 210 -10.46 16.50 -0.09
CA VAL A 210 -9.23 17.13 0.36
C VAL A 210 -8.51 16.19 1.33
N PRO A 211 -7.17 16.12 1.37
CA PRO A 211 -6.42 15.22 2.28
C PRO A 211 -6.90 15.17 3.73
N THR A 212 -7.52 16.26 4.20
CA THR A 212 -8.19 16.38 5.51
C THR A 212 -9.30 15.36 5.77
N VAL A 213 -9.92 14.77 4.74
CA VAL A 213 -11.14 13.96 4.91
C VAL A 213 -10.86 12.46 5.10
N LEU A 214 -9.72 11.93 4.63
CA LEU A 214 -9.33 10.56 4.99
C LEU A 214 -9.15 10.41 6.50
N TYR A 215 -8.58 11.41 7.10
CA TYR A 215 -8.34 11.46 8.54
C TYR A 215 -9.61 11.77 9.33
N HIS A 216 -10.49 12.64 8.81
CA HIS A 216 -11.73 12.94 9.51
C HIS A 216 -12.63 11.70 9.63
N ASN A 217 -12.74 10.87 8.57
CA ASN A 217 -13.53 9.63 8.63
C ASN A 217 -12.84 8.51 9.42
N TRP A 218 -11.52 8.41 9.40
CA TRP A 218 -10.79 7.46 10.25
C TRP A 218 -10.86 7.89 11.71
N PHE A 219 -10.79 9.21 11.95
CA PHE A 219 -10.82 9.79 13.28
C PHE A 219 -12.24 9.96 13.87
N THR A 220 -13.25 10.26 13.06
CA THR A 220 -14.65 10.33 13.54
C THR A 220 -15.24 8.95 13.84
N GLN A 221 -14.84 7.91 13.11
CA GLN A 221 -15.16 6.53 13.50
C GLN A 221 -14.41 6.07 14.76
N MET A 222 -13.36 6.78 15.15
CA MET A 222 -12.57 6.52 16.36
C MET A 222 -13.01 7.34 17.56
N LEU A 223 -13.81 8.41 17.37
CA LEU A 223 -14.29 9.29 18.45
C LEU A 223 -15.76 9.03 18.83
N GLY A 224 -16.48 8.16 18.11
CA GLY A 224 -17.86 7.76 18.37
C GLY A 224 -17.93 6.49 19.25
#